data_951446ee0c50f7b2ff04c0f9f98778fb
#
_entry.id   951446ee0c50f7b2ff04c0f9f98778fb
#
_cell.length_a   1.000
_cell.length_b   1.000
_cell.length_c   1.000
_cell.angle_alpha   90.00
_cell.angle_beta   90.00
_cell.angle_gamma   90.00
#
_symmetry.space_group_name_H-M   'P 1'
#
loop_
_entity.id
_entity.type
_entity.pdbx_description
1 polymer ?
#
loop_
_entity_poly.entity_id
_entity_poly.type
_entity_poly.pdbx_seq_one_letter_code
_entity_poly.pdbx_strand_id
1 'polypeptide(L)'
;MDYNDIRQLRLYARYDGFYASILLLGSFACFLALSLTATGSWAWMGLTSLCPLIVLLTPIFIYRRLCKFRDEGLGGTISAKRVLLYVLRTTTNAALFFSLLQYLYLALADNGLMAGVVERIVMADQQQTEMIVKSLGMTMAQYMEQLRAIPAFAMACNSFVTLTMGGMLLSAIMAPLAKRG
;
A
#
# COMPACT_ATOMS: atom_id res chain seq x y z
N MET A 1 22.71 -4.40 -20.46
CA MET A 1 21.53 -5.18 -20.06
C MET A 1 20.98 -5.82 -21.33
N ASP A 2 21.11 -7.12 -21.45
CA ASP A 2 20.64 -7.85 -22.63
C ASP A 2 19.10 -7.95 -22.61
N TYR A 3 18.49 -8.20 -23.77
CA TYR A 3 17.04 -8.33 -23.93
C TYR A 3 16.46 -9.43 -23.01
N ASN A 4 17.17 -10.54 -22.88
CA ASN A 4 16.79 -11.65 -22.00
C ASN A 4 16.78 -11.25 -20.52
N ASP A 5 17.75 -10.45 -20.08
CA ASP A 5 17.81 -9.91 -18.72
C ASP A 5 16.59 -9.06 -18.38
N ILE A 6 16.16 -8.21 -19.33
CA ILE A 6 14.99 -7.34 -19.16
C ILE A 6 13.71 -8.16 -19.12
N ARG A 7 13.59 -9.17 -19.95
CA ARG A 7 12.43 -10.07 -19.99
C ARG A 7 12.30 -10.85 -18.69
N GLN A 8 13.40 -11.39 -18.18
CA GLN A 8 13.42 -12.10 -16.91
C GLN A 8 13.04 -11.20 -15.74
N LEU A 9 13.65 -10.01 -15.63
CA LEU A 9 13.31 -9.02 -14.62
C LEU A 9 11.81 -8.66 -14.66
N ARG A 10 11.24 -8.46 -15.85
CA ARG A 10 9.81 -8.15 -16.01
C ARG A 10 8.92 -9.27 -15.48
N LEU A 11 9.28 -10.51 -15.74
CA LEU A 11 8.51 -11.67 -15.32
C LEU A 11 8.50 -11.78 -13.79
N TYR A 12 9.68 -11.73 -13.15
CA TYR A 12 9.78 -11.77 -11.69
C TYR A 12 9.03 -10.60 -11.04
N ALA A 13 9.26 -9.37 -11.50
CA ALA A 13 8.60 -8.19 -10.95
C ALA A 13 7.07 -8.20 -11.09
N ARG A 14 6.52 -8.87 -12.13
CA ARG A 14 5.08 -9.03 -12.29
C ARG A 14 4.49 -9.97 -11.22
N TYR A 15 5.09 -11.14 -11.04
CA TYR A 15 4.62 -12.10 -10.04
C TYR A 15 4.79 -11.56 -8.62
N ASP A 16 5.95 -10.98 -8.32
CA ASP A 16 6.22 -10.43 -7.00
C ASP A 16 5.34 -9.22 -6.69
N GLY A 17 5.00 -8.42 -7.71
CA GLY A 17 4.03 -7.33 -7.58
C GLY A 17 2.62 -7.83 -7.29
N PHE A 18 2.19 -8.91 -7.95
CA PHE A 18 0.92 -9.54 -7.64
C PHE A 18 0.86 -10.04 -6.19
N TYR A 19 1.89 -10.74 -5.71
CA TYR A 19 1.94 -11.18 -4.30
C TYR A 19 2.00 -10.01 -3.30
N ALA A 20 2.72 -8.94 -3.64
CA ALA A 20 2.74 -7.73 -2.81
C ALA A 20 1.35 -7.06 -2.75
N SER A 21 0.57 -7.09 -3.85
CA SER A 21 -0.79 -6.57 -3.84
C SER A 21 -1.73 -7.36 -2.93
N ILE A 22 -1.53 -8.67 -2.77
CA ILE A 22 -2.31 -9.50 -1.83
C ILE A 22 -2.07 -9.03 -0.38
N LEU A 23 -0.83 -8.68 -0.01
CA LEU A 23 -0.54 -8.12 1.31
C LEU A 23 -1.27 -6.78 1.52
N LEU A 24 -1.23 -5.89 0.52
CA LEU A 24 -1.93 -4.61 0.59
C LEU A 24 -3.45 -4.79 0.68
N LEU A 25 -4.02 -5.73 -0.08
CA LEU A 25 -5.44 -6.09 0.01
C LEU A 25 -5.80 -6.69 1.36
N GLY A 26 -4.92 -7.48 1.95
CA GLY A 26 -5.09 -7.99 3.32
C GLY A 26 -5.17 -6.85 4.34
N SER A 27 -4.29 -5.86 4.24
CA SER A 27 -4.37 -4.65 5.06
C SER A 27 -5.68 -3.89 4.84
N PHE A 28 -6.09 -3.71 3.60
CA PHE A 28 -7.35 -3.05 3.26
C PHE A 28 -8.58 -3.82 3.79
N ALA A 29 -8.57 -5.15 3.69
CA ALA A 29 -9.62 -5.99 4.27
C ALA A 29 -9.67 -5.89 5.80
N CYS A 30 -8.52 -5.86 6.48
CA CYS A 30 -8.45 -5.61 7.92
C CYS A 30 -9.01 -4.23 8.27
N PHE A 31 -8.70 -3.20 7.47
CA PHE A 31 -9.26 -1.86 7.65
C PHE A 31 -10.80 -1.88 7.53
N LEU A 32 -11.36 -2.53 6.51
CA LEU A 32 -12.81 -2.65 6.36
C LEU A 32 -13.44 -3.47 7.49
N ALA A 33 -12.75 -4.50 7.99
CA ALA A 33 -13.23 -5.34 9.10
C ALA A 33 -13.39 -4.53 10.41
N LEU A 34 -12.77 -3.37 10.55
CA LEU A 34 -13.02 -2.45 11.67
C LEU A 34 -14.49 -2.04 11.75
N SER A 35 -15.23 -2.00 10.64
CA SER A 35 -16.67 -1.71 10.64
C SER A 35 -17.48 -2.72 11.44
N LEU A 36 -17.00 -3.96 11.54
CA LEU A 36 -17.67 -5.08 12.22
C LEU A 36 -17.35 -5.16 13.71
N THR A 37 -16.44 -4.33 14.22
CA THR A 37 -15.97 -4.39 15.61
C THR A 37 -16.43 -3.17 16.41
N ALA A 38 -16.65 -3.34 17.71
CA ALA A 38 -16.93 -2.21 18.62
C ALA A 38 -15.65 -1.41 18.87
N THR A 39 -15.75 -0.08 18.78
CA THR A 39 -14.62 0.83 19.07
C THR A 39 -14.10 0.59 20.49
N GLY A 40 -12.78 0.49 20.65
CA GLY A 40 -12.13 0.20 21.94
C GLY A 40 -12.12 -1.28 22.36
N SER A 41 -12.75 -2.19 21.59
CA SER A 41 -12.65 -3.63 21.85
C SER A 41 -11.25 -4.17 21.51
N TRP A 42 -10.89 -5.33 22.08
CA TRP A 42 -9.63 -6.01 21.74
C TRP A 42 -9.49 -6.30 20.24
N ALA A 43 -10.61 -6.66 19.59
CA ALA A 43 -10.64 -6.88 18.14
C ALA A 43 -10.36 -5.58 17.36
N TRP A 44 -10.94 -4.47 17.80
CA TRP A 44 -10.65 -3.14 17.23
C TRP A 44 -9.17 -2.78 17.37
N MET A 45 -8.60 -2.89 18.59
CA MET A 45 -7.19 -2.59 18.85
C MET A 45 -6.26 -3.50 18.04
N GLY A 46 -6.60 -4.80 17.93
CA GLY A 46 -5.85 -5.74 17.11
C GLY A 46 -5.85 -5.37 15.63
N LEU A 47 -7.01 -5.05 15.05
CA LEU A 47 -7.13 -4.68 13.65
C LEU A 47 -6.47 -3.34 13.33
N THR A 48 -6.62 -2.32 14.19
CA THR A 48 -5.96 -1.02 13.99
C THR A 48 -4.43 -1.13 14.03
N SER A 49 -3.88 -2.07 14.80
CA SER A 49 -2.45 -2.35 14.82
C SER A 49 -2.00 -3.22 13.64
N LEU A 50 -2.82 -4.18 13.22
CA LEU A 50 -2.50 -5.13 12.16
C LEU A 50 -2.46 -4.46 10.78
N CYS A 51 -3.37 -3.53 10.50
CA CYS A 51 -3.40 -2.81 9.22
C CYS A 51 -2.04 -2.17 8.86
N PRO A 52 -1.48 -1.27 9.67
CA PRO A 52 -0.18 -0.65 9.35
C PRO A 52 0.96 -1.66 9.40
N LEU A 53 0.89 -2.69 10.25
CA LEU A 53 1.91 -3.73 10.32
C LEU A 53 2.03 -4.49 8.99
N ILE A 54 0.92 -4.86 8.37
CA ILE A 54 0.92 -5.53 7.06
C ILE A 54 1.51 -4.61 5.98
N VAL A 55 1.19 -3.31 6.01
CA VAL A 55 1.78 -2.33 5.09
C VAL A 55 3.30 -2.27 5.28
N LEU A 56 3.79 -2.25 6.53
CA LEU A 56 5.22 -2.23 6.85
C LEU A 56 5.94 -3.54 6.49
N LEU A 57 5.25 -4.66 6.47
CA LEU A 57 5.81 -5.94 6.00
C LEU A 57 5.99 -5.99 4.47
N THR A 58 5.26 -5.18 3.71
CA THR A 58 5.36 -5.16 2.24
C THR A 58 6.76 -4.80 1.73
N PRO A 59 7.45 -3.77 2.22
CA PRO A 59 8.86 -3.51 1.86
C PRO A 59 9.79 -4.67 2.18
N ILE A 60 9.61 -5.32 3.32
CA ILE A 60 10.43 -6.47 3.74
C ILE A 60 10.21 -7.65 2.78
N PHE A 61 8.97 -7.90 2.39
CA PHE A 61 8.62 -8.89 1.39
C PHE A 61 9.31 -8.61 0.05
N ILE A 62 9.20 -7.37 -0.46
CA ILE A 62 9.82 -6.96 -1.72
C ILE A 62 11.34 -7.13 -1.66
N TYR A 63 11.98 -6.75 -0.54
CA TYR A 63 13.41 -6.93 -0.34
C TYR A 63 13.83 -8.41 -0.38
N ARG A 64 13.10 -9.30 0.30
CA ARG A 64 13.36 -10.74 0.27
C ARG A 64 13.22 -11.31 -1.14
N ARG A 65 12.19 -10.88 -1.89
CA ARG A 65 12.00 -11.30 -3.28
C ARG A 65 13.10 -10.78 -4.20
N LEU A 66 13.57 -9.55 -3.99
CA LEU A 66 14.70 -8.97 -4.68
C LEU A 66 15.99 -9.79 -4.44
N CYS A 67 16.28 -10.15 -3.17
CA CYS A 67 17.42 -11.01 -2.83
C CYS A 67 17.32 -12.38 -3.52
N LYS A 68 16.12 -12.97 -3.52
CA LYS A 68 15.88 -14.24 -4.23
C LYS A 68 16.14 -14.11 -5.74
N PHE A 69 15.64 -13.04 -6.37
CA PHE A 69 15.90 -12.75 -7.78
C PHE A 69 17.40 -12.56 -8.06
N ARG A 70 18.13 -11.85 -7.17
CA ARG A 70 19.59 -11.70 -7.29
C ARG A 70 20.30 -13.06 -7.23
N ASP A 71 19.97 -13.89 -6.23
CA ASP A 71 20.71 -15.13 -5.94
C ASP A 71 20.38 -16.24 -6.96
N GLU A 72 19.12 -16.42 -7.31
CA GLU A 72 18.67 -17.48 -8.23
C GLU A 72 18.69 -17.04 -9.71
N GLY A 73 18.37 -15.79 -10.00
CA GLY A 73 18.25 -15.29 -11.37
C GLY A 73 19.52 -14.66 -11.94
N LEU A 74 20.41 -14.16 -11.08
CA LEU A 74 21.58 -13.38 -11.52
C LEU A 74 22.91 -13.89 -10.96
N GLY A 75 22.94 -15.07 -10.33
CA GLY A 75 24.18 -15.68 -9.82
C GLY A 75 24.82 -14.91 -8.63
N GLY A 76 24.00 -14.22 -7.82
CA GLY A 76 24.44 -13.59 -6.56
C GLY A 76 24.86 -12.11 -6.64
N THR A 77 24.97 -11.54 -7.85
CA THR A 77 25.32 -10.13 -8.03
C THR A 77 24.23 -9.36 -8.75
N ILE A 78 23.98 -8.13 -8.32
CA ILE A 78 22.96 -7.26 -8.95
C ILE A 78 23.46 -5.81 -9.01
N SER A 79 23.28 -5.14 -10.16
CA SER A 79 23.61 -3.74 -10.31
C SER A 79 22.53 -2.84 -9.70
N ALA A 80 22.89 -1.66 -9.18
CA ALA A 80 21.96 -0.69 -8.64
C ALA A 80 20.82 -0.35 -9.62
N LYS A 81 21.11 -0.22 -10.92
CA LYS A 81 20.11 0.02 -11.96
C LYS A 81 19.09 -1.13 -12.05
N ARG A 82 19.52 -2.38 -11.91
CA ARG A 82 18.61 -3.54 -11.91
C ARG A 82 17.75 -3.55 -10.65
N VAL A 83 18.31 -3.20 -9.49
CA VAL A 83 17.54 -3.06 -8.24
C VAL A 83 16.45 -2.01 -8.40
N LEU A 84 16.80 -0.80 -8.85
CA LEU A 84 15.86 0.28 -9.08
C LEU A 84 14.71 -0.16 -10.00
N LEU A 85 15.04 -0.75 -11.14
CA LEU A 85 14.04 -1.20 -12.12
C LEU A 85 13.16 -2.33 -11.58
N TYR A 86 13.74 -3.28 -10.81
CA TYR A 86 12.98 -4.38 -10.22
C TYR A 86 12.00 -3.87 -9.17
N VAL A 87 12.49 -3.09 -8.20
CA VAL A 87 11.64 -2.59 -7.09
C VAL A 87 10.54 -1.69 -7.64
N LEU A 88 10.90 -0.73 -8.52
CA LEU A 88 9.92 0.18 -9.12
C LEU A 88 8.84 -0.59 -9.89
N ARG A 89 9.20 -1.58 -10.70
CA ARG A 89 8.21 -2.39 -11.43
C ARG A 89 7.36 -3.24 -10.51
N THR A 90 7.95 -3.85 -9.49
CA THR A 90 7.23 -4.66 -8.51
C THR A 90 6.20 -3.81 -7.78
N THR A 91 6.59 -2.63 -7.30
CA THR A 91 5.69 -1.72 -6.59
C THR A 91 4.63 -1.12 -7.50
N THR A 92 4.96 -0.75 -8.75
CA THR A 92 3.96 -0.26 -9.72
C THR A 92 2.94 -1.34 -10.07
N ASN A 93 3.37 -2.60 -10.27
CA ASN A 93 2.44 -3.71 -10.50
C ASN A 93 1.56 -3.96 -9.25
N ALA A 94 2.15 -3.94 -8.05
CA ALA A 94 1.39 -4.07 -6.81
C ALA A 94 0.36 -2.95 -6.64
N ALA A 95 0.76 -1.71 -6.91
CA ALA A 95 -0.11 -0.55 -6.87
C ALA A 95 -1.26 -0.67 -7.87
N LEU A 96 -0.98 -1.13 -9.10
CA LEU A 96 -1.99 -1.31 -10.15
C LEU A 96 -3.05 -2.34 -9.73
N PHE A 97 -2.63 -3.53 -9.29
CA PHE A 97 -3.58 -4.58 -8.86
C PHE A 97 -4.36 -4.16 -7.63
N PHE A 98 -3.69 -3.57 -6.64
CA PHE A 98 -4.35 -3.06 -5.44
C PHE A 98 -5.39 -2.00 -5.78
N SER A 99 -5.01 -0.95 -6.53
CA SER A 99 -5.90 0.17 -6.85
C SER A 99 -7.07 -0.24 -7.73
N LEU A 100 -6.87 -1.22 -8.64
CA LEU A 100 -7.95 -1.76 -9.45
C LEU A 100 -9.00 -2.46 -8.58
N LEU A 101 -8.56 -3.33 -7.66
CA LEU A 101 -9.48 -4.04 -6.77
C LEU A 101 -10.12 -3.11 -5.74
N GLN A 102 -9.37 -2.13 -5.22
CA GLN A 102 -9.92 -1.07 -4.38
C GLN A 102 -11.00 -0.27 -5.12
N TYR A 103 -10.75 0.11 -6.38
CA TYR A 103 -11.74 0.81 -7.20
C TYR A 103 -13.02 -0.02 -7.37
N LEU A 104 -12.89 -1.29 -7.72
CA LEU A 104 -14.04 -2.18 -7.89
C LEU A 104 -14.85 -2.30 -6.59
N TYR A 105 -14.17 -2.44 -5.46
CA TYR A 105 -14.85 -2.46 -4.17
C TYR A 105 -15.58 -1.15 -3.89
N LEU A 106 -14.89 0.00 -4.00
CA LEU A 106 -15.45 1.32 -3.72
C LEU A 106 -16.61 1.69 -4.65
N ALA A 107 -16.54 1.27 -5.92
CA ALA A 107 -17.58 1.58 -6.91
C ALA A 107 -18.82 0.67 -6.81
N LEU A 108 -18.64 -0.57 -6.36
CA LEU A 108 -19.70 -1.59 -6.46
C LEU A 108 -20.24 -2.05 -5.10
N ALA A 109 -19.46 -1.94 -4.02
CA ALA A 109 -19.78 -2.60 -2.74
C ALA A 109 -19.68 -1.71 -1.50
N ASP A 110 -19.00 -0.57 -1.55
CA ASP A 110 -18.65 0.19 -0.34
C ASP A 110 -19.86 0.76 0.42
N ASN A 111 -20.89 1.23 -0.28
CA ASN A 111 -22.09 1.85 0.33
C ASN A 111 -21.76 2.84 1.49
N GLY A 112 -20.60 3.52 1.45
CA GLY A 112 -20.16 4.47 2.48
C GLY A 112 -19.48 3.83 3.71
N LEU A 113 -19.23 2.52 3.70
CA LEU A 113 -18.60 1.79 4.79
C LEU A 113 -17.18 2.29 5.08
N MET A 114 -16.40 2.56 4.04
CA MET A 114 -15.04 3.10 4.19
C MET A 114 -15.03 4.46 4.92
N ALA A 115 -15.91 5.37 4.53
CA ALA A 115 -16.04 6.68 5.21
C ALA A 115 -16.45 6.51 6.68
N GLY A 116 -17.38 5.59 6.96
CA GLY A 116 -17.78 5.27 8.33
C GLY A 116 -16.65 4.69 9.18
N VAL A 117 -15.76 3.88 8.62
CA VAL A 117 -14.56 3.39 9.32
C VAL A 117 -13.61 4.54 9.65
N VAL A 118 -13.33 5.43 8.68
CA VAL A 118 -12.49 6.61 8.91
C VAL A 118 -13.07 7.49 10.02
N GLU A 119 -14.38 7.77 9.98
CA GLU A 119 -15.07 8.55 11.00
C GLU A 119 -14.87 7.96 12.40
N ARG A 120 -15.05 6.65 12.55
CA ARG A 120 -14.86 5.95 13.83
C ARG A 120 -13.41 5.97 14.32
N ILE A 121 -12.43 5.86 13.44
CA ILE A 121 -11.02 5.95 13.80
C ILE A 121 -10.68 7.35 14.30
N VAL A 122 -11.10 8.37 13.56
CA VAL A 122 -10.81 9.77 13.92
C VAL A 122 -11.51 10.16 15.22
N MET A 123 -12.79 9.79 15.39
CA MET A 123 -13.55 10.10 16.61
C MET A 123 -13.09 9.30 17.84
N ALA A 124 -12.38 8.19 17.66
CA ALA A 124 -11.83 7.42 18.78
C ALA A 124 -10.68 8.14 19.49
N ASP A 125 -10.05 9.13 18.84
CA ASP A 125 -8.95 9.92 19.40
C ASP A 125 -9.27 11.41 19.29
N GLN A 126 -9.58 12.03 20.46
CA GLN A 126 -9.90 13.46 20.55
C GLN A 126 -8.75 14.34 20.06
N GLN A 127 -7.49 13.96 20.33
CA GLN A 127 -6.34 14.74 19.88
C GLN A 127 -6.23 14.77 18.35
N GLN A 128 -6.48 13.64 17.69
CA GLN A 128 -6.54 13.57 16.23
C GLN A 128 -7.67 14.41 15.67
N THR A 129 -8.85 14.35 16.28
CA THR A 129 -10.01 15.16 15.89
C THR A 129 -9.68 16.66 15.95
N GLU A 130 -9.12 17.12 17.07
CA GLU A 130 -8.75 18.53 17.24
C GLU A 130 -7.65 18.95 16.25
N MET A 131 -6.64 18.11 16.02
CA MET A 131 -5.59 18.39 15.02
C MET A 131 -6.16 18.53 13.62
N ILE A 132 -7.07 17.66 13.20
CA ILE A 132 -7.71 17.72 11.87
C ILE A 132 -8.52 19.02 11.74
N VAL A 133 -9.38 19.30 12.71
CA VAL A 133 -10.20 20.52 12.72
C VAL A 133 -9.33 21.77 12.68
N LYS A 134 -8.27 21.82 13.49
CA LYS A 134 -7.36 22.97 13.55
C LYS A 134 -6.52 23.13 12.29
N SER A 135 -6.01 22.02 11.72
CA SER A 135 -5.12 22.08 10.54
C SER A 135 -5.87 22.38 9.25
N LEU A 136 -7.11 21.91 9.12
CA LEU A 136 -7.92 22.09 7.92
C LEU A 136 -8.85 23.30 8.01
N GLY A 137 -9.04 23.89 9.20
CA GLY A 137 -9.95 25.04 9.40
C GLY A 137 -11.42 24.70 9.13
N MET A 138 -11.81 23.42 9.23
CA MET A 138 -13.18 22.97 8.98
C MET A 138 -13.68 22.08 10.11
N THR A 139 -15.02 21.97 10.25
CA THR A 139 -15.62 21.07 11.22
C THR A 139 -15.46 19.60 10.80
N MET A 140 -15.56 18.67 11.74
CA MET A 140 -15.54 17.23 11.45
C MET A 140 -16.66 16.83 10.48
N ALA A 141 -17.84 17.41 10.60
CA ALA A 141 -18.96 17.15 9.71
C ALA A 141 -18.62 17.54 8.25
N GLN A 142 -18.02 18.71 8.05
CA GLN A 142 -17.56 19.18 6.73
C GLN A 142 -16.46 18.28 6.16
N TYR A 143 -15.51 17.84 7.00
CA TYR A 143 -14.46 16.90 6.61
C TYR A 143 -15.05 15.57 6.12
N MET A 144 -16.01 15.00 6.86
CA MET A 144 -16.67 13.76 6.50
C MET A 144 -17.52 13.88 5.22
N GLU A 145 -18.18 15.03 5.04
CA GLU A 145 -18.91 15.31 3.79
C GLU A 145 -17.98 15.37 2.59
N GLN A 146 -16.85 16.06 2.71
CA GLN A 146 -15.83 16.10 1.65
C GLN A 146 -15.26 14.70 1.37
N LEU A 147 -14.98 13.91 2.41
CA LEU A 147 -14.48 12.55 2.24
C LEU A 147 -15.47 11.67 1.46
N ARG A 148 -16.76 11.76 1.79
CA ARG A 148 -17.83 11.02 1.07
C ARG A 148 -18.05 11.51 -0.36
N ALA A 149 -17.72 12.77 -0.65
CA ALA A 149 -17.82 13.34 -1.99
C ALA A 149 -16.70 12.90 -2.93
N ILE A 150 -15.60 12.31 -2.42
CA ILE A 150 -14.48 11.87 -3.26
C ILE A 150 -14.92 10.68 -4.12
N PRO A 151 -14.83 10.76 -5.46
CA PRO A 151 -15.19 9.64 -6.32
C PRO A 151 -14.29 8.42 -6.08
N ALA A 152 -14.85 7.21 -6.18
CA ALA A 152 -14.11 5.95 -6.05
C ALA A 152 -12.86 5.89 -6.95
N PHE A 153 -12.98 6.39 -8.18
CA PHE A 153 -11.87 6.48 -9.12
C PHE A 153 -10.73 7.39 -8.61
N ALA A 154 -11.07 8.56 -8.04
CA ALA A 154 -10.06 9.46 -7.49
C ALA A 154 -9.33 8.86 -6.29
N MET A 155 -10.04 8.14 -5.42
CA MET A 155 -9.42 7.41 -4.29
C MET A 155 -8.45 6.33 -4.78
N ALA A 156 -8.85 5.54 -5.78
CA ALA A 156 -8.00 4.50 -6.36
C ALA A 156 -6.77 5.09 -7.06
N CYS A 157 -6.94 6.19 -7.82
CA CYS A 157 -5.82 6.90 -8.44
C CYS A 157 -4.84 7.44 -7.40
N ASN A 158 -5.34 8.01 -6.30
CA ASN A 158 -4.50 8.49 -5.21
C ASN A 158 -3.69 7.34 -4.58
N SER A 159 -4.32 6.20 -4.33
CA SER A 159 -3.64 5.00 -3.82
C SER A 159 -2.56 4.52 -4.78
N PHE A 160 -2.85 4.47 -6.09
CA PHE A 160 -1.89 4.09 -7.11
C PHE A 160 -0.66 5.02 -7.12
N VAL A 161 -0.89 6.32 -7.14
CA VAL A 161 0.19 7.33 -7.15
C VAL A 161 1.02 7.23 -5.86
N THR A 162 0.38 7.18 -4.70
CA THR A 162 1.05 7.11 -3.39
C THR A 162 1.92 5.85 -3.28
N LEU A 163 1.40 4.69 -3.64
CA LEU A 163 2.15 3.43 -3.61
C LEU A 163 3.31 3.42 -4.61
N THR A 164 3.12 3.99 -5.80
CA THR A 164 4.18 4.08 -6.81
C THR A 164 5.28 5.04 -6.37
N MET A 165 4.93 6.19 -5.80
CA MET A 165 5.91 7.13 -5.23
C MET A 165 6.66 6.51 -4.05
N GLY A 166 5.95 5.81 -3.15
CA GLY A 166 6.58 5.02 -2.09
C GLY A 166 7.56 3.98 -2.63
N GLY A 167 7.22 3.35 -3.76
CA GLY A 167 8.09 2.43 -4.48
C GLY A 167 9.36 3.08 -5.03
N MET A 168 9.28 4.32 -5.52
CA MET A 168 10.47 5.07 -5.95
C MET A 168 11.42 5.31 -4.78
N LEU A 169 10.90 5.77 -3.63
CA LEU A 169 11.70 5.97 -2.42
C LEU A 169 12.31 4.64 -1.94
N LEU A 170 11.50 3.59 -1.89
CA LEU A 170 11.94 2.27 -1.50
C LEU A 170 13.05 1.73 -2.42
N SER A 171 12.96 1.97 -3.71
CA SER A 171 13.97 1.55 -4.68
C SER A 171 15.33 2.23 -4.44
N ALA A 172 15.33 3.50 -4.07
CA ALA A 172 16.54 4.25 -3.73
C ALA A 172 17.21 3.70 -2.45
N ILE A 173 16.40 3.33 -1.43
CA ILE A 173 16.88 2.76 -0.18
C ILE A 173 17.42 1.33 -0.40
N MET A 174 16.75 0.53 -1.20
CA MET A 174 17.13 -0.87 -1.43
C MET A 174 18.35 -1.02 -2.35
N ALA A 175 18.64 -0.05 -3.22
CA ALA A 175 19.74 -0.13 -4.17
C ALA A 175 21.11 -0.36 -3.49
N PRO A 176 21.53 0.40 -2.44
CA PRO A 176 22.77 0.14 -1.74
C PRO A 176 22.74 -1.15 -0.91
N LEU A 177 21.58 -1.52 -0.34
CA LEU A 177 21.45 -2.69 0.55
C LEU A 177 21.52 -4.02 -0.22
N ALA A 178 20.98 -4.08 -1.43
CA ALA A 178 20.97 -5.29 -2.23
C ALA A 178 22.27 -5.51 -3.02
N LYS A 179 23.09 -4.47 -3.19
CA LYS A 179 24.37 -4.55 -3.90
C LYS A 179 25.38 -5.27 -3.00
N ARG A 180 25.62 -6.55 -3.28
CA ARG A 180 26.85 -7.23 -2.83
C ARG A 180 27.87 -7.06 -3.95
N GLY A 181 29.03 -6.52 -3.56
CA GLY A 181 30.15 -6.28 -4.45
C GLY A 181 30.71 -7.57 -4.99
#